data_adeaeecccb00b3956a2443530474146e
#
_entry.id   adeaeecccb00b3956a2443530474146e
#
_cell.length_a   1.000
_cell.length_b   1.000
_cell.length_c   1.000
_cell.angle_alpha   90.00
_cell.angle_beta   90.00
_cell.angle_gamma   90.00
#
_symmetry.space_group_name_H-M   'P 1'
#
loop_
_entity.id
_entity.type
_entity.pdbx_description
1 polymer ?
#
loop_
_entity_poly.entity_id
_entity_poly.type
_entity_poly.pdbx_seq_one_letter_code
_entity_poly.pdbx_strand_id
1 'polypeptide(L)'
;MVNEIHSDANSRMDKSLSSLENDFSKIRAGRAHPSLLEQITVEYYGAMVPLSQVSNISAEDSRTLKVSLWEKDMVGPIEKAIMTSDLGLNPNTQGQVLRIPLPPLTEERRKELVRVVRDEAENARVAIRNIRRDAISDFRELLKEKEISEDEAHRAEDNVQKITDQHIGSIDKALGDKESSLLEI
;
A
#
# COMPACT_ATOMS: atom_id res chain seq x y z
N MET A 1 8.87 -12.91 30.54
CA MET A 1 9.36 -13.82 29.48
C MET A 1 8.26 -14.25 28.51
N VAL A 2 7.30 -15.12 28.87
CA VAL A 2 6.21 -15.56 27.95
C VAL A 2 5.42 -14.37 27.37
N ASN A 3 5.00 -13.42 28.21
CA ASN A 3 4.26 -12.23 27.78
C ASN A 3 5.08 -11.30 26.87
N GLU A 4 6.39 -11.25 27.05
CA GLU A 4 7.29 -10.46 26.18
C GLU A 4 7.39 -11.09 24.79
N ILE A 5 7.51 -12.42 24.71
CA ILE A 5 7.52 -13.14 23.45
C ILE A 5 6.18 -12.95 22.71
N HIS A 6 5.05 -13.04 23.42
CA HIS A 6 3.72 -12.76 22.82
C HIS A 6 3.61 -11.33 22.34
N SER A 7 4.07 -10.36 23.12
CA SER A 7 4.03 -8.94 22.76
C SER A 7 4.92 -8.65 21.54
N ASP A 8 6.12 -9.23 21.50
CA ASP A 8 7.02 -9.13 20.35
C ASP A 8 6.40 -9.74 19.09
N ALA A 9 5.89 -10.98 19.22
CA ALA A 9 5.23 -11.67 18.10
C ALA A 9 4.05 -10.84 17.54
N ASN A 10 3.18 -10.35 18.43
CA ASN A 10 2.04 -9.52 18.03
C ASN A 10 2.50 -8.23 17.34
N SER A 11 3.48 -7.53 17.89
CA SER A 11 4.03 -6.30 17.29
C SER A 11 4.66 -6.53 15.92
N ARG A 12 5.39 -7.65 15.75
CA ARG A 12 5.98 -8.03 14.45
C ARG A 12 4.89 -8.39 13.42
N MET A 13 3.83 -9.09 13.86
CA MET A 13 2.69 -9.43 13.00
C MET A 13 1.90 -8.18 12.59
N ASP A 14 1.68 -7.23 13.51
CA ASP A 14 1.07 -5.94 13.21
C ASP A 14 1.86 -5.14 12.18
N LYS A 15 3.20 -5.13 12.29
CA LYS A 15 4.07 -4.49 11.30
C LYS A 15 3.97 -5.14 9.92
N SER A 16 3.88 -6.46 9.86
CA SER A 16 3.71 -7.19 8.60
C SER A 16 2.37 -6.87 7.95
N LEU A 17 1.29 -6.78 8.73
CA LEU A 17 -0.03 -6.38 8.24
C LEU A 17 -0.03 -4.93 7.74
N SER A 18 0.54 -4.00 8.51
CA SER A 18 0.63 -2.60 8.13
C SER A 18 1.47 -2.40 6.86
N SER A 19 2.54 -3.18 6.70
CA SER A 19 3.35 -3.18 5.47
C SER A 19 2.54 -3.63 4.26
N LEU A 20 1.75 -4.70 4.41
CA LEU A 20 0.85 -5.17 3.34
C LEU A 20 -0.20 -4.12 2.97
N GLU A 21 -0.84 -3.50 3.96
CA GLU A 21 -1.84 -2.45 3.72
C GLU A 21 -1.22 -1.25 2.99
N ASN A 22 0.01 -0.87 3.35
CA ASN A 22 0.75 0.18 2.66
C ASN A 22 1.07 -0.22 1.21
N ASP A 23 1.51 -1.45 0.97
CA ASP A 23 1.77 -1.95 -0.38
C ASP A 23 0.49 -2.01 -1.22
N PHE A 24 -0.62 -2.45 -0.65
CA PHE A 24 -1.94 -2.42 -1.30
C PHE A 24 -2.40 -1.00 -1.63
N SER A 25 -2.07 -0.01 -0.80
CA SER A 25 -2.42 1.38 -1.08
C SER A 25 -1.73 1.94 -2.32
N LYS A 26 -0.54 1.42 -2.66
CA LYS A 26 0.22 1.80 -3.86
C LYS A 26 -0.32 1.14 -5.13
N ILE A 27 -0.98 0.00 -5.01
CA ILE A 27 -1.60 -0.72 -6.13
C ILE A 27 -2.99 -0.14 -6.36
N ARG A 28 -3.15 0.65 -7.42
CA ARG A 28 -4.40 1.35 -7.73
C ARG A 28 -5.04 0.82 -8.99
N ALA A 29 -6.35 0.66 -8.94
CA ALA A 29 -7.18 0.20 -10.04
C ALA A 29 -7.54 1.33 -11.05
N GLY A 30 -6.58 2.15 -11.47
CA GLY A 30 -6.84 3.25 -12.40
C GLY A 30 -7.70 4.39 -11.82
N ARG A 31 -7.91 4.43 -10.50
CA ARG A 31 -8.60 5.56 -9.84
C ARG A 31 -7.68 6.76 -9.74
N ALA A 32 -8.22 7.91 -10.07
CA ALA A 32 -7.53 9.18 -9.96
C ALA A 32 -7.15 9.49 -8.51
N HIS A 33 -5.86 9.69 -8.28
CA HIS A 33 -5.35 10.13 -6.99
C HIS A 33 -4.18 11.10 -7.19
N PRO A 34 -4.10 12.19 -6.42
CA PRO A 34 -3.05 13.20 -6.56
C PRO A 34 -1.63 12.65 -6.56
N SER A 35 -1.37 11.57 -5.83
CA SER A 35 -0.04 10.95 -5.75
C SER A 35 0.48 10.38 -7.08
N LEU A 36 -0.35 10.19 -8.08
CA LEU A 36 0.09 9.79 -9.42
C LEU A 36 1.00 10.86 -10.07
N LEU A 37 0.84 12.10 -9.69
CA LEU A 37 1.61 13.23 -10.21
C LEU A 37 2.75 13.68 -9.29
N GLU A 38 2.95 13.05 -8.13
CA GLU A 38 3.99 13.43 -7.17
C GLU A 38 5.42 13.30 -7.71
N GLN A 39 5.62 12.39 -8.65
CA GLN A 39 6.94 12.17 -9.25
C GLN A 39 7.26 13.16 -10.39
N ILE A 40 6.28 13.92 -10.84
CA ILE A 40 6.47 14.87 -11.92
C ILE A 40 7.05 16.16 -11.33
N THR A 41 8.16 16.59 -11.89
CA THR A 41 8.83 17.83 -11.55
C THR A 41 8.76 18.80 -12.72
N VAL A 42 8.75 20.09 -12.43
CA VAL A 42 8.73 21.18 -13.39
C VAL A 42 9.76 22.25 -13.01
N GLU A 43 10.33 22.90 -14.00
CA GLU A 43 11.22 24.03 -13.75
C GLU A 43 10.41 25.26 -13.33
N TYR A 44 10.74 25.79 -12.15
CA TYR A 44 10.13 26.97 -11.57
C TYR A 44 11.21 27.92 -11.06
N TYR A 45 11.34 29.07 -11.72
CA TYR A 45 12.39 30.05 -11.44
C TYR A 45 13.82 29.48 -11.35
N GLY A 46 14.15 28.58 -12.30
CA GLY A 46 15.48 27.96 -12.40
C GLY A 46 15.71 26.75 -11.49
N ALA A 47 14.72 26.32 -10.72
CA ALA A 47 14.80 25.14 -9.87
C ALA A 47 13.74 24.09 -10.28
N MET A 48 14.12 22.82 -10.22
CA MET A 48 13.18 21.72 -10.43
C MET A 48 12.38 21.48 -9.13
N VAL A 49 11.08 21.66 -9.20
CA VAL A 49 10.19 21.51 -8.06
C VAL A 49 9.06 20.51 -8.38
N PRO A 50 8.53 19.79 -7.37
CA PRO A 50 7.35 18.94 -7.55
C PRO A 50 6.13 19.77 -7.98
N LEU A 51 5.25 19.17 -8.78
CA LEU A 51 3.99 19.81 -9.23
C LEU A 51 3.13 20.35 -8.07
N SER A 52 3.17 19.67 -6.92
CA SER A 52 2.42 20.10 -5.73
C SER A 52 2.85 21.44 -5.14
N GLN A 53 4.05 21.92 -5.47
CA GLN A 53 4.54 23.24 -5.02
C GLN A 53 4.07 24.40 -5.88
N VAL A 54 3.59 24.15 -7.09
CA VAL A 54 3.15 25.17 -8.05
C VAL A 54 1.68 25.05 -8.42
N SER A 55 1.00 24.04 -7.87
CA SER A 55 -0.40 23.75 -8.18
C SER A 55 -1.11 23.06 -7.03
N ASN A 56 -2.44 23.09 -7.07
CA ASN A 56 -3.29 22.26 -6.24
C ASN A 56 -3.80 21.08 -7.08
N ILE A 57 -3.47 19.85 -6.65
CA ILE A 57 -3.83 18.63 -7.34
C ILE A 57 -4.96 17.94 -6.56
N SER A 58 -6.06 17.65 -7.24
CA SER A 58 -7.21 16.95 -6.65
C SER A 58 -7.81 15.96 -7.65
N ALA A 59 -8.55 14.98 -7.16
CA ALA A 59 -9.39 14.13 -8.00
C ALA A 59 -10.74 14.81 -8.23
N GLU A 60 -11.08 15.10 -9.48
CA GLU A 60 -12.39 15.65 -9.85
C GLU A 60 -13.45 14.56 -9.83
N ASP A 61 -13.09 13.38 -10.32
CA ASP A 61 -13.87 12.15 -10.27
C ASP A 61 -12.94 10.93 -10.18
N SER A 62 -13.49 9.72 -10.29
CA SER A 62 -12.73 8.49 -10.16
C SER A 62 -11.67 8.26 -11.26
N ARG A 63 -11.72 9.02 -12.36
CA ARG A 63 -10.86 8.87 -13.53
C ARG A 63 -10.22 10.16 -14.01
N THR A 64 -10.47 11.28 -13.37
CA THR A 64 -9.98 12.58 -13.79
C THR A 64 -9.27 13.27 -12.64
N LEU A 65 -8.01 13.63 -12.88
CA LEU A 65 -7.25 14.52 -12.00
C LEU A 65 -7.43 15.96 -12.44
N LYS A 66 -7.59 16.86 -11.48
CA LYS A 66 -7.67 18.30 -11.68
C LYS A 66 -6.43 18.95 -11.07
N VAL A 67 -5.70 19.67 -11.91
CA VAL A 67 -4.53 20.46 -11.51
C VAL A 67 -4.88 21.92 -11.68
N SER A 68 -5.01 22.66 -10.57
CA SER A 68 -5.27 24.09 -10.56
C SER A 68 -3.97 24.84 -10.32
N LEU A 69 -3.55 25.64 -11.28
CA LEU A 69 -2.29 26.36 -11.23
C LEU A 69 -2.45 27.72 -10.54
N TRP A 70 -1.45 28.11 -9.79
CA TRP A 70 -1.43 29.42 -9.14
C TRP A 70 -0.98 30.53 -10.08
N GLU A 71 -0.12 30.19 -11.04
CA GLU A 71 0.43 31.14 -12.02
C GLU A 71 0.10 30.70 -13.44
N LYS A 72 -0.42 31.63 -14.24
CA LYS A 72 -0.83 31.37 -15.62
C LYS A 72 0.34 30.98 -16.52
N ASP A 73 1.52 31.53 -16.26
CA ASP A 73 2.72 31.30 -17.05
C ASP A 73 3.27 29.85 -16.88
N MET A 74 2.84 29.15 -15.85
CA MET A 74 3.22 27.77 -15.59
C MET A 74 2.38 26.72 -16.34
N VAL A 75 1.32 27.13 -17.03
CA VAL A 75 0.44 26.18 -17.75
C VAL A 75 1.21 25.40 -18.81
N GLY A 76 1.94 26.09 -19.69
CA GLY A 76 2.73 25.45 -20.76
C GLY A 76 3.81 24.48 -20.23
N PRO A 77 4.69 24.91 -19.31
CA PRO A 77 5.70 24.05 -18.73
C PRO A 77 5.13 22.81 -18.02
N ILE A 78 4.03 22.97 -17.27
CA ILE A 78 3.39 21.86 -16.54
C ILE A 78 2.69 20.90 -17.50
N GLU A 79 1.97 21.41 -18.50
CA GLU A 79 1.36 20.58 -19.53
C GLU A 79 2.42 19.72 -20.24
N LYS A 80 3.54 20.33 -20.62
CA LYS A 80 4.66 19.64 -21.25
C LYS A 80 5.28 18.58 -20.31
N ALA A 81 5.47 18.92 -19.03
CA ALA A 81 6.02 17.99 -18.05
C ALA A 81 5.13 16.74 -17.85
N ILE A 82 3.82 16.92 -17.86
CA ILE A 82 2.86 15.82 -17.77
C ILE A 82 2.88 14.96 -19.04
N MET A 83 2.87 15.58 -20.21
CA MET A 83 2.87 14.89 -21.51
C MET A 83 4.15 14.09 -21.76
N THR A 84 5.29 14.60 -21.31
CA THR A 84 6.60 13.95 -21.47
C THR A 84 6.93 12.94 -20.36
N SER A 85 6.08 12.84 -19.34
CA SER A 85 6.22 11.83 -18.29
C SER A 85 5.94 10.43 -18.82
N ASP A 86 6.49 9.42 -18.15
CA ASP A 86 6.26 7.99 -18.47
C ASP A 86 4.83 7.49 -18.19
N LEU A 87 3.96 8.39 -17.69
CA LEU A 87 2.58 8.04 -17.30
C LEU A 87 1.62 7.97 -18.50
N GLY A 88 2.00 8.47 -19.69
CA GLY A 88 1.16 8.43 -20.88
C GLY A 88 -0.12 9.26 -20.76
N LEU A 89 -0.08 10.38 -20.03
CA LEU A 89 -1.22 11.23 -19.75
C LEU A 89 -1.32 12.37 -20.75
N ASN A 90 -2.56 12.72 -21.14
CA ASN A 90 -2.86 13.83 -22.03
C ASN A 90 -3.73 14.85 -21.27
N PRO A 91 -3.15 15.95 -20.76
CA PRO A 91 -3.91 16.97 -20.06
C PRO A 91 -4.80 17.76 -21.03
N ASN A 92 -6.00 18.11 -20.58
CA ASN A 92 -6.91 19.02 -21.24
C ASN A 92 -6.92 20.35 -20.49
N THR A 93 -6.40 21.39 -21.13
CA THR A 93 -6.18 22.69 -20.49
C THR A 93 -7.36 23.62 -20.72
N GLN A 94 -7.90 24.20 -19.65
CA GLN A 94 -8.90 25.26 -19.66
C GLN A 94 -8.47 26.38 -18.70
N GLY A 95 -7.93 27.46 -19.27
CA GLY A 95 -7.40 28.58 -18.48
C GLY A 95 -6.20 28.13 -17.61
N GLN A 96 -6.32 28.23 -16.28
CA GLN A 96 -5.32 27.80 -15.31
C GLN A 96 -5.64 26.44 -14.70
N VAL A 97 -6.53 25.66 -15.27
CA VAL A 97 -6.94 24.34 -14.83
C VAL A 97 -6.62 23.32 -15.90
N LEU A 98 -5.87 22.28 -15.51
CA LEU A 98 -5.63 21.12 -16.35
C LEU A 98 -6.48 19.96 -15.81
N ARG A 99 -7.26 19.36 -16.70
CA ARG A 99 -7.96 18.10 -16.43
C ARG A 99 -7.21 16.96 -17.09
N ILE A 100 -6.85 15.98 -16.33
CA ILE A 100 -6.06 14.83 -16.78
C ILE A 100 -6.95 13.60 -16.70
N PRO A 101 -7.56 13.16 -17.82
CA PRO A 101 -8.28 11.91 -17.85
C PRO A 101 -7.30 10.74 -17.77
N LEU A 102 -7.58 9.80 -16.89
CA LEU A 102 -6.81 8.56 -16.79
C LEU A 102 -7.39 7.51 -17.74
N PRO A 103 -6.53 6.79 -18.48
CA PRO A 103 -6.99 5.71 -19.32
C PRO A 103 -7.62 4.61 -18.46
N PRO A 104 -8.73 3.97 -18.90
CA PRO A 104 -9.31 2.84 -18.20
C PRO A 104 -8.33 1.68 -18.19
N LEU A 105 -8.25 0.93 -17.07
CA LEU A 105 -7.50 -0.31 -17.02
C LEU A 105 -8.14 -1.34 -17.94
N THR A 106 -7.31 -2.03 -18.71
CA THR A 106 -7.76 -3.20 -19.47
C THR A 106 -8.10 -4.35 -18.53
N GLU A 107 -8.96 -5.26 -18.96
CA GLU A 107 -9.29 -6.46 -18.19
C GLU A 107 -8.04 -7.31 -17.88
N GLU A 108 -7.12 -7.40 -18.84
CA GLU A 108 -5.84 -8.08 -18.65
C GLU A 108 -5.01 -7.44 -17.56
N ARG A 109 -4.91 -6.12 -17.54
CA ARG A 109 -4.17 -5.40 -16.49
C ARG A 109 -4.79 -5.58 -15.12
N ARG A 110 -6.12 -5.61 -15.02
CA ARG A 110 -6.80 -5.93 -13.74
C ARG A 110 -6.45 -7.33 -13.26
N LYS A 111 -6.48 -8.33 -14.13
CA LYS A 111 -6.10 -9.71 -13.80
C LYS A 111 -4.64 -9.80 -13.32
N GLU A 112 -3.74 -9.07 -13.95
CA GLU A 112 -2.34 -8.98 -13.50
C GLU A 112 -2.24 -8.37 -12.09
N LEU A 113 -2.93 -7.27 -11.84
CA LEU A 113 -2.94 -6.63 -10.52
C LEU A 113 -3.54 -7.54 -9.44
N VAL A 114 -4.58 -8.30 -9.75
CA VAL A 114 -5.13 -9.31 -8.83
C VAL A 114 -4.09 -10.37 -8.48
N ARG A 115 -3.28 -10.83 -9.44
CA ARG A 115 -2.17 -11.75 -9.14
C ARG A 115 -1.14 -11.11 -8.21
N VAL A 116 -0.75 -9.87 -8.48
CA VAL A 116 0.22 -9.13 -7.66
C VAL A 116 -0.28 -9.02 -6.22
N VAL A 117 -1.53 -8.62 -5.99
CA VAL A 117 -2.05 -8.49 -4.62
C VAL A 117 -2.17 -9.84 -3.91
N ARG A 118 -2.46 -10.93 -4.62
CA ARG A 118 -2.45 -12.28 -4.06
C ARG A 118 -1.06 -12.73 -3.64
N ASP A 119 -0.07 -12.46 -4.45
CA ASP A 119 1.33 -12.78 -4.14
C ASP A 119 1.82 -11.98 -2.94
N GLU A 120 1.51 -10.69 -2.85
CA GLU A 120 1.82 -9.86 -1.68
C GLU A 120 1.12 -10.35 -0.40
N ALA A 121 -0.14 -10.76 -0.50
CA ALA A 121 -0.87 -11.34 0.62
C ALA A 121 -0.24 -12.66 1.08
N GLU A 122 0.19 -13.53 0.16
CA GLU A 122 0.87 -14.79 0.53
C GLU A 122 2.23 -14.52 1.18
N ASN A 123 3.00 -13.55 0.69
CA ASN A 123 4.24 -13.12 1.32
C ASN A 123 4.00 -12.66 2.77
N ALA A 124 2.93 -11.90 3.01
CA ALA A 124 2.55 -11.47 4.35
C ALA A 124 2.15 -12.67 5.24
N ARG A 125 1.39 -13.64 4.72
CA ARG A 125 1.05 -14.87 5.48
C ARG A 125 2.29 -15.67 5.83
N VAL A 126 3.24 -15.79 4.91
CA VAL A 126 4.52 -16.47 5.17
C VAL A 126 5.28 -15.76 6.29
N ALA A 127 5.34 -14.43 6.27
CA ALA A 127 5.97 -13.64 7.35
C ALA A 127 5.29 -13.89 8.71
N ILE A 128 3.97 -13.90 8.76
CA ILE A 128 3.20 -14.20 9.98
C ILE A 128 3.50 -15.62 10.49
N ARG A 129 3.52 -16.60 9.61
CA ARG A 129 3.84 -18.00 9.99
C ARG A 129 5.28 -18.13 10.50
N ASN A 130 6.22 -17.39 9.95
CA ASN A 130 7.61 -17.39 10.43
C ASN A 130 7.71 -16.80 11.83
N ILE A 131 7.03 -15.66 12.09
CA ILE A 131 6.98 -15.04 13.41
C ILE A 131 6.38 -16.02 14.44
N ARG A 132 5.32 -16.74 14.08
CA ARG A 132 4.77 -17.79 14.94
C ARG A 132 5.78 -18.90 15.26
N ARG A 133 6.54 -19.36 14.24
CA ARG A 133 7.56 -20.40 14.44
C ARG A 133 8.66 -19.92 15.38
N ASP A 134 9.10 -18.68 15.25
CA ASP A 134 10.09 -18.09 16.13
C ASP A 134 9.58 -18.09 17.57
N ALA A 135 8.37 -17.62 17.82
CA ALA A 135 7.77 -17.60 19.15
C ALA A 135 7.63 -19.01 19.76
N ILE A 136 7.21 -20.00 18.96
CA ILE A 136 7.11 -21.40 19.42
C ILE A 136 8.51 -21.95 19.75
N SER A 137 9.53 -21.60 18.98
CA SER A 137 10.91 -21.99 19.26
C SER A 137 11.38 -21.41 20.59
N ASP A 138 11.09 -20.15 20.86
CA ASP A 138 11.45 -19.49 22.13
C ASP A 138 10.72 -20.14 23.33
N PHE A 139 9.44 -20.51 23.21
CA PHE A 139 8.72 -21.23 24.26
C PHE A 139 9.31 -22.60 24.55
N ARG A 140 9.75 -23.32 23.52
CA ARG A 140 10.39 -24.61 23.67
C ARG A 140 11.75 -24.52 24.35
N GLU A 141 12.49 -23.43 24.09
CA GLU A 141 13.75 -23.13 24.76
C GLU A 141 13.52 -22.87 26.25
N LEU A 142 12.56 -22.02 26.61
CA LEU A 142 12.17 -21.78 28.00
C LEU A 142 11.74 -23.06 28.73
N LEU A 143 11.00 -23.94 28.05
CA LEU A 143 10.60 -25.21 28.60
C LEU A 143 11.82 -26.13 28.85
N LYS A 144 12.76 -26.19 27.90
CA LYS A 144 13.98 -26.96 28.00
C LYS A 144 14.87 -26.48 29.15
N GLU A 145 14.92 -25.18 29.37
CA GLU A 145 15.65 -24.53 30.46
C GLU A 145 14.91 -24.62 31.80
N LYS A 146 13.71 -25.23 31.81
CA LYS A 146 12.82 -25.37 32.97
C LYS A 146 12.39 -24.01 33.58
N GLU A 147 12.37 -22.97 32.79
CA GLU A 147 11.88 -21.66 33.20
C GLU A 147 10.36 -21.57 33.18
N ILE A 148 9.71 -22.44 32.41
CA ILE A 148 8.25 -22.60 32.34
C ILE A 148 7.88 -24.09 32.44
N SER A 149 6.66 -24.37 32.85
CA SER A 149 6.08 -25.70 32.86
C SER A 149 5.54 -26.10 31.47
N GLU A 150 5.27 -27.41 31.28
CA GLU A 150 4.64 -27.91 30.06
C GLU A 150 3.27 -27.28 29.81
N ASP A 151 2.47 -27.10 30.87
CA ASP A 151 1.16 -26.45 30.77
C ASP A 151 1.26 -24.98 30.35
N GLU A 152 2.25 -24.25 30.86
CA GLU A 152 2.51 -22.88 30.47
C GLU A 152 2.98 -22.78 29.01
N ALA A 153 3.86 -23.68 28.58
CA ALA A 153 4.30 -23.76 27.20
C ALA A 153 3.13 -24.04 26.27
N HIS A 154 2.26 -24.97 26.61
CA HIS A 154 1.09 -25.32 25.81
C HIS A 154 0.11 -24.14 25.68
N ARG A 155 -0.19 -23.44 26.77
CA ARG A 155 -1.00 -22.24 26.76
C ARG A 155 -0.37 -21.11 25.93
N ALA A 156 0.96 -20.97 25.99
CA ALA A 156 1.69 -19.99 25.21
C ALA A 156 1.60 -20.29 23.71
N GLU A 157 1.76 -21.54 23.31
CA GLU A 157 1.60 -22.00 21.91
C GLU A 157 0.16 -21.75 21.41
N ASP A 158 -0.86 -22.07 22.22
CA ASP A 158 -2.26 -21.81 21.88
C ASP A 158 -2.54 -20.31 21.70
N ASN A 159 -1.96 -19.46 22.55
CA ASN A 159 -2.15 -18.01 22.44
C ASN A 159 -1.47 -17.44 21.19
N VAL A 160 -0.26 -17.86 20.87
CA VAL A 160 0.40 -17.38 19.64
C VAL A 160 -0.31 -17.89 18.39
N GLN A 161 -0.93 -19.07 18.45
CA GLN A 161 -1.77 -19.56 17.36
C GLN A 161 -3.01 -18.68 17.16
N LYS A 162 -3.69 -18.28 18.23
CA LYS A 162 -4.84 -17.34 18.14
C LYS A 162 -4.43 -16.00 17.54
N ILE A 163 -3.29 -15.43 17.96
CA ILE A 163 -2.77 -14.17 17.40
C ILE A 163 -2.46 -14.36 15.92
N THR A 164 -1.87 -15.48 15.53
CA THR A 164 -1.58 -15.83 14.13
C THR A 164 -2.86 -15.88 13.31
N ASP A 165 -3.89 -16.59 13.79
CA ASP A 165 -5.17 -16.74 13.07
C ASP A 165 -5.89 -15.40 12.89
N GLN A 166 -5.83 -14.52 13.89
CA GLN A 166 -6.38 -13.18 13.80
C GLN A 166 -5.69 -12.35 12.71
N HIS A 167 -4.36 -12.37 12.66
CA HIS A 167 -3.61 -11.63 11.66
C HIS A 167 -3.81 -12.19 10.25
N ILE A 168 -3.84 -13.50 10.09
CA ILE A 168 -4.17 -14.14 8.80
C ILE A 168 -5.58 -13.78 8.36
N GLY A 169 -6.56 -13.77 9.26
CA GLY A 169 -7.91 -13.31 8.99
C GLY A 169 -7.97 -11.86 8.51
N SER A 170 -7.17 -10.98 9.11
CA SER A 170 -7.04 -9.58 8.70
C SER A 170 -6.39 -9.45 7.30
N ILE A 171 -5.38 -10.26 6.99
CA ILE A 171 -4.78 -10.32 5.65
C ILE A 171 -5.80 -10.78 4.62
N ASP A 172 -6.56 -11.82 4.91
CA ASP A 172 -7.58 -12.37 3.99
C ASP A 172 -8.70 -11.34 3.72
N LYS A 173 -9.09 -10.60 4.75
CA LYS A 173 -10.05 -9.49 4.61
C LYS A 173 -9.49 -8.38 3.73
N ALA A 174 -8.28 -7.92 4.00
CA ALA A 174 -7.62 -6.86 3.23
C ALA A 174 -7.45 -7.26 1.76
N LEU A 175 -7.11 -8.53 1.51
CA LEU A 175 -7.02 -9.08 0.16
C LEU A 175 -8.38 -9.07 -0.55
N GLY A 176 -9.44 -9.56 0.10
CA GLY A 176 -10.78 -9.58 -0.47
C GLY A 176 -11.29 -8.18 -0.82
N ASP A 177 -11.11 -7.23 0.08
CA ASP A 177 -11.47 -5.83 -0.13
C ASP A 177 -10.69 -5.23 -1.31
N LYS A 178 -9.39 -5.55 -1.42
CA LYS A 178 -8.55 -5.07 -2.51
C LYS A 178 -8.91 -5.70 -3.86
N GLU A 179 -9.16 -6.99 -3.89
CA GLU A 179 -9.62 -7.68 -5.12
C GLU A 179 -10.94 -7.08 -5.62
N SER A 180 -11.90 -6.86 -4.73
CA SER A 180 -13.16 -6.21 -5.07
C SER A 180 -12.94 -4.81 -5.64
N SER A 181 -12.09 -4.01 -4.99
CA SER A 181 -11.74 -2.66 -5.47
C SER A 181 -11.06 -2.66 -6.84
N LEU A 182 -10.27 -3.70 -7.16
CA LEU A 182 -9.63 -3.84 -8.47
C LEU A 182 -10.61 -4.26 -9.58
N LEU A 183 -11.68 -4.93 -9.21
CA LEU A 183 -12.71 -5.42 -10.16
C LEU A 183 -13.87 -4.43 -10.34
N GLU A 184 -14.10 -3.54 -9.40
CA GLU A 184 -15.10 -2.47 -9.53
C GLU A 184 -14.68 -1.46 -10.61
N ILE A 185 -15.61 -1.16 -11.51
CA ILE A 185 -15.44 -0.21 -12.62
C ILE A 185 -15.97 1.16 -12.25
#